data_2828c6ae06fdf06f16c82f2359255b95
#
_entry.id   2828c6ae06fdf06f16c82f2359255b95
#
_cell.length_a   1.000
_cell.length_b   1.000
_cell.length_c   1.000
_cell.angle_alpha   90.00
_cell.angle_beta   90.00
_cell.angle_gamma   90.00
#
_symmetry.space_group_name_H-M   'P 1'
#
loop_
_entity.id
_entity.type
_entity.pdbx_description
1 polymer ?
#
loop_
_entity_poly.entity_id
_entity_poly.type
_entity_poly.pdbx_seq_one_letter_code
_entity_poly.pdbx_strand_id
1 'polypeptide(L)'
;LGDVYKRQQLSFNVKAGLNLSSYIGDNSDHSKFKPGVRLGVGMEYQFTDIISLQPSLFFSQKGAKYSEGYEGIVDADADVKINQLYLELPINVQFRFNIANNTNLVVATGPYLACGVGGKAKFDGKASIGNVGINADEKIDTFGDDGLGYNRFDAGWNIGLGVEFGQILVGLDTQLGFCKIMDGNAPHNANIGITVGYKF
;
A
#
# COMPACT_ATOMS: atom_id res chain seq x y z
N LEU A 1 7.01 -46.61 14.30
CA LEU A 1 7.76 -45.95 13.24
C LEU A 1 6.91 -44.82 12.72
N GLY A 2 7.37 -43.59 12.97
CA GLY A 2 6.62 -42.37 12.94
C GLY A 2 5.87 -42.09 11.65
N ASP A 3 4.60 -41.83 11.78
CA ASP A 3 3.86 -41.00 10.85
C ASP A 3 4.51 -39.61 10.87
N VAL A 4 5.41 -39.41 9.95
CA VAL A 4 5.80 -38.07 9.54
C VAL A 4 4.54 -37.49 8.91
N TYR A 5 3.77 -36.75 9.69
CA TYR A 5 2.75 -35.86 9.14
C TYR A 5 3.45 -35.04 8.07
N LYS A 6 3.16 -35.32 6.80
CA LYS A 6 3.51 -34.46 5.68
C LYS A 6 2.76 -33.16 5.92
N ARG A 7 3.35 -32.23 6.69
CA ARG A 7 2.83 -30.88 6.77
C ARG A 7 2.76 -30.39 5.34
N GLN A 8 1.63 -29.87 4.98
CA GLN A 8 1.45 -29.31 3.65
C GLN A 8 2.47 -28.18 3.49
N GLN A 9 3.54 -28.46 2.77
CA GLN A 9 4.63 -27.49 2.54
C GLN A 9 4.15 -26.27 1.75
N LEU A 10 3.08 -26.46 0.96
CA LEU A 10 2.51 -25.43 0.10
C LEU A 10 1.08 -25.13 0.57
N SER A 11 0.81 -23.88 0.83
CA SER A 11 -0.54 -23.39 1.16
C SER A 11 -0.83 -22.11 0.37
N PHE A 12 -2.11 -21.81 0.22
CA PHE A 12 -2.58 -20.61 -0.46
C PHE A 12 -3.37 -19.73 0.51
N ASN A 13 -3.39 -18.44 0.25
CA ASN A 13 -4.19 -17.53 1.04
C ASN A 13 -4.79 -16.43 0.18
N VAL A 14 -5.90 -15.89 0.66
CA VAL A 14 -6.50 -14.67 0.16
C VAL A 14 -6.44 -13.62 1.25
N LYS A 15 -6.20 -12.37 0.88
CA LYS A 15 -6.05 -11.26 1.82
C LYS A 15 -6.83 -10.05 1.34
N ALA A 16 -7.49 -9.37 2.26
CA ALA A 16 -8.14 -8.09 2.03
C ALA A 16 -7.71 -7.12 3.13
N GLY A 17 -7.59 -5.84 2.81
CA GLY A 17 -7.14 -4.89 3.81
C GLY A 17 -7.36 -3.44 3.43
N LEU A 18 -7.06 -2.60 4.40
CA LEU A 18 -7.00 -1.15 4.26
C LEU A 18 -5.55 -0.71 4.37
N ASN A 19 -5.21 0.35 3.67
CA ASN A 19 -3.90 0.96 3.75
C ASN A 19 -4.01 2.49 3.85
N LEU A 20 -3.04 3.07 4.52
CA LEU A 20 -2.78 4.49 4.58
C LEU A 20 -1.48 4.74 3.82
N SER A 21 -1.56 5.41 2.70
CA SER A 21 -0.42 5.74 1.86
C SER A 21 -0.12 7.24 1.90
N SER A 22 1.14 7.58 1.75
CA SER A 22 1.65 8.94 1.64
C SER A 22 2.94 8.92 0.84
N TYR A 23 3.53 10.08 0.65
CA TYR A 23 4.86 10.24 0.07
C TYR A 23 5.86 10.63 1.15
N ILE A 24 7.11 10.18 1.00
CA ILE A 24 8.23 10.50 1.89
C ILE A 24 9.45 10.94 1.08
N GLY A 25 10.33 11.74 1.70
CA GLY A 25 11.54 12.26 1.05
C GLY A 25 11.36 13.66 0.49
N ASP A 26 12.04 13.95 -0.61
CA ASP A 26 12.05 15.28 -1.21
C ASP A 26 10.64 15.76 -1.61
N ASN A 27 10.33 17.04 -1.35
CA ASN A 27 9.04 17.67 -1.68
C ASN A 27 7.79 16.95 -1.12
N SER A 28 7.92 16.28 0.03
CA SER A 28 6.80 15.58 0.68
C SER A 28 6.18 16.31 1.88
N ASP A 29 6.69 17.49 2.25
CA ASP A 29 6.37 18.19 3.50
C ASP A 29 4.87 18.45 3.75
N HIS A 30 4.08 18.58 2.69
CA HIS A 30 2.62 18.79 2.77
C HIS A 30 1.80 17.54 2.38
N SER A 31 2.46 16.38 2.25
CA SER A 31 1.80 15.12 1.93
C SER A 31 1.07 14.57 3.14
N LYS A 32 -0.25 14.36 3.00
CA LYS A 32 -1.11 13.76 4.03
C LYS A 32 -1.45 12.32 3.66
N PHE A 33 -1.67 11.51 4.68
CA PHE A 33 -2.11 10.13 4.50
C PHE A 33 -3.42 10.03 3.73
N LYS A 34 -3.45 9.12 2.78
CA LYS A 34 -4.61 8.79 1.98
C LYS A 34 -5.03 7.35 2.26
N PRO A 35 -6.30 7.13 2.70
CA PRO A 35 -6.82 5.77 2.84
C PRO A 35 -7.00 5.13 1.46
N GLY A 36 -6.74 3.84 1.40
CA GLY A 36 -6.91 2.99 0.24
C GLY A 36 -7.32 1.58 0.63
N VAL A 37 -7.64 0.77 -0.36
CA VAL A 37 -7.96 -0.64 -0.20
C VAL A 37 -6.92 -1.49 -0.90
N ARG A 38 -6.73 -2.72 -0.41
CA ARG A 38 -5.88 -3.72 -1.05
C ARG A 38 -6.53 -5.09 -0.98
N LEU A 39 -6.41 -5.83 -2.06
CA LEU A 39 -6.90 -7.20 -2.20
C LEU A 39 -5.80 -8.04 -2.82
N GLY A 40 -5.62 -9.27 -2.34
CA GLY A 40 -4.54 -10.09 -2.88
C GLY A 40 -4.72 -11.57 -2.61
N VAL A 41 -3.90 -12.31 -3.33
CA VAL A 41 -3.73 -13.75 -3.18
C VAL A 41 -2.26 -14.04 -2.91
N GLY A 42 -1.97 -15.06 -2.14
CA GLY A 42 -0.61 -15.47 -1.82
C GLY A 42 -0.44 -16.96 -1.84
N MET A 43 0.77 -17.38 -2.12
CA MET A 43 1.25 -18.74 -1.99
C MET A 43 2.32 -18.75 -0.92
N GLU A 44 2.28 -19.70 -0.02
CA GLU A 44 3.29 -19.86 1.02
C GLU A 44 3.94 -21.22 0.88
N TYR A 45 5.26 -21.22 0.79
CA TYR A 45 6.08 -22.43 0.82
C TYR A 45 6.85 -22.48 2.13
N GLN A 46 6.57 -23.48 2.94
CA GLN A 46 7.16 -23.67 4.25
C GLN A 46 8.42 -24.53 4.14
N PHE A 47 9.59 -23.95 4.43
CA PHE A 47 10.87 -24.67 4.46
C PHE A 47 11.08 -25.43 5.78
N THR A 48 10.72 -24.76 6.89
CA THR A 48 10.80 -25.31 8.25
C THR A 48 9.55 -24.91 9.04
N ASP A 49 9.42 -25.38 10.26
CA ASP A 49 8.32 -24.99 11.14
C ASP A 49 8.29 -23.46 11.44
N ILE A 50 9.43 -22.81 11.27
CA ILE A 50 9.62 -21.39 11.60
C ILE A 50 9.69 -20.53 10.33
N ILE A 51 10.28 -21.02 9.24
CA ILE A 51 10.64 -20.21 8.07
C ILE A 51 9.81 -20.63 6.87
N SER A 52 9.18 -19.67 6.24
CA SER A 52 8.49 -19.83 4.97
C SER A 52 8.75 -18.66 4.01
N LEU A 53 8.55 -18.90 2.72
CA LEU A 53 8.57 -17.90 1.66
C LEU A 53 7.14 -17.68 1.18
N GLN A 54 6.72 -16.42 1.14
CA GLN A 54 5.37 -16.05 0.70
C GLN A 54 5.42 -15.01 -0.42
N PRO A 55 5.48 -15.42 -1.69
CA PRO A 55 5.10 -14.55 -2.79
C PRO A 55 3.59 -14.30 -2.77
N SER A 56 3.20 -13.06 -3.07
CA SER A 56 1.80 -12.66 -3.13
C SER A 56 1.57 -11.70 -4.28
N LEU A 57 0.34 -11.63 -4.77
CA LEU A 57 -0.08 -10.68 -5.78
C LEU A 57 -1.21 -9.84 -5.18
N PHE A 58 -1.01 -8.52 -5.12
CA PHE A 58 -1.98 -7.57 -4.60
C PHE A 58 -2.40 -6.56 -5.66
N PHE A 59 -3.69 -6.25 -5.66
CA PHE A 59 -4.21 -5.03 -6.24
C PHE A 59 -4.35 -4.01 -5.11
N SER A 60 -3.65 -2.88 -5.20
CA SER A 60 -3.53 -1.88 -4.14
C SER A 60 -3.86 -0.49 -4.64
N GLN A 61 -4.65 0.23 -3.87
CA GLN A 61 -4.90 1.65 -4.09
C GLN A 61 -3.98 2.46 -3.18
N LYS A 62 -3.06 3.22 -3.77
CA LYS A 62 -2.11 4.11 -3.08
C LYS A 62 -2.31 5.58 -3.48
N GLY A 63 -1.45 6.45 -2.98
CA GLY A 63 -1.37 7.86 -3.34
C GLY A 63 -1.24 8.76 -2.12
N ALA A 64 -1.49 10.04 -2.31
CA ALA A 64 -1.40 11.04 -1.27
C ALA A 64 -2.51 12.09 -1.41
N LYS A 65 -2.68 12.88 -0.36
CA LYS A 65 -3.51 14.08 -0.34
C LYS A 65 -2.64 15.28 -0.03
N TYR A 66 -2.92 16.37 -0.72
CA TYR A 66 -2.36 17.69 -0.42
C TYR A 66 -3.53 18.63 -0.19
N SER A 67 -3.46 19.44 0.87
CA SER A 67 -4.46 20.45 1.17
C SER A 67 -3.73 21.72 1.57
N GLU A 68 -3.97 22.78 0.84
CA GLU A 68 -3.51 24.12 1.14
C GLU A 68 -4.70 25.05 1.23
N GLY A 69 -4.79 25.82 2.31
CA GLY A 69 -5.80 26.85 2.52
C GLY A 69 -5.14 28.22 2.74
N TYR A 70 -5.68 29.23 2.15
CA TYR A 70 -5.31 30.61 2.37
C TYR A 70 -6.53 31.37 2.90
N GLU A 71 -6.44 31.90 4.11
CA GLU A 71 -7.47 32.72 4.75
C GLU A 71 -7.11 34.19 4.64
N GLY A 72 -7.98 35.01 4.06
CA GLY A 72 -7.75 36.44 3.90
C GLY A 72 -8.97 37.16 3.32
N ILE A 73 -8.74 38.28 2.63
CA ILE A 73 -9.81 39.01 1.90
C ILE A 73 -10.39 38.13 0.75
N VAL A 74 -9.59 37.17 0.30
CA VAL A 74 -9.97 36.09 -0.64
C VAL A 74 -9.65 34.79 0.07
N ASP A 75 -10.66 34.01 0.37
CA ASP A 75 -10.49 32.66 0.89
C ASP A 75 -10.32 31.70 -0.29
N ALA A 76 -9.23 30.96 -0.31
CA ALA A 76 -8.96 29.96 -1.35
C ALA A 76 -8.50 28.65 -0.70
N ASP A 77 -9.21 27.58 -1.02
CA ASP A 77 -8.86 26.21 -0.64
C ASP A 77 -8.53 25.42 -1.89
N ALA A 78 -7.40 24.74 -1.88
CA ALA A 78 -7.00 23.82 -2.92
C ALA A 78 -6.72 22.43 -2.33
N ASP A 79 -7.53 21.47 -2.72
CA ASP A 79 -7.35 20.07 -2.37
C ASP A 79 -6.89 19.28 -3.59
N VAL A 80 -5.77 18.58 -3.47
CA VAL A 80 -5.27 17.65 -4.49
C VAL A 80 -5.29 16.23 -3.91
N LYS A 81 -6.04 15.35 -4.55
CA LYS A 81 -6.13 13.93 -4.18
C LYS A 81 -5.57 13.07 -5.30
N ILE A 82 -4.42 12.47 -5.06
CA ILE A 82 -3.75 11.60 -6.03
C ILE A 82 -4.13 10.15 -5.72
N ASN A 83 -4.76 9.48 -6.68
CA ASN A 83 -5.04 8.06 -6.63
C ASN A 83 -4.14 7.33 -7.60
N GLN A 84 -3.52 6.25 -7.13
CA GLN A 84 -2.70 5.35 -7.90
C GLN A 84 -3.19 3.92 -7.65
N LEU A 85 -3.39 3.17 -8.71
CA LEU A 85 -3.75 1.76 -8.65
C LEU A 85 -2.53 0.96 -9.07
N TYR A 86 -2.07 0.08 -8.20
CA TYR A 86 -0.89 -0.76 -8.41
C TYR A 86 -1.25 -2.24 -8.40
N LEU A 87 -0.59 -2.98 -9.26
CA LEU A 87 -0.43 -4.41 -9.14
C LEU A 87 0.92 -4.66 -8.47
N GLU A 88 0.93 -5.30 -7.30
CA GLU A 88 2.11 -5.47 -6.45
C GLU A 88 2.46 -6.93 -6.27
N LEU A 89 3.74 -7.24 -6.33
CA LEU A 89 4.32 -8.56 -6.10
C LEU A 89 5.31 -8.50 -4.93
N PRO A 90 4.85 -8.54 -3.67
CA PRO A 90 5.73 -8.75 -2.53
C PRO A 90 6.20 -10.20 -2.46
N ILE A 91 7.46 -10.40 -2.12
CA ILE A 91 8.09 -11.71 -1.89
C ILE A 91 8.67 -11.69 -0.47
N ASN A 92 7.88 -12.16 0.49
CA ASN A 92 8.26 -12.09 1.90
C ASN A 92 8.83 -13.40 2.41
N VAL A 93 9.91 -13.32 3.15
CA VAL A 93 10.32 -14.36 4.09
C VAL A 93 9.51 -14.13 5.37
N GLN A 94 8.91 -15.19 5.88
CA GLN A 94 8.13 -15.17 7.10
C GLN A 94 8.79 -16.01 8.17
N PHE A 95 8.78 -15.48 9.39
CA PHE A 95 9.19 -16.17 10.60
C PHE A 95 7.97 -16.39 11.48
N ARG A 96 7.66 -17.64 11.77
CA ARG A 96 6.47 -18.05 12.52
C ARG A 96 6.87 -18.56 13.88
N PHE A 97 6.32 -17.97 14.94
CA PHE A 97 6.54 -18.34 16.33
C PHE A 97 5.24 -18.79 16.95
N ASN A 98 5.17 -20.03 17.40
CA ASN A 98 3.99 -20.51 18.12
C ASN A 98 3.93 -19.85 19.51
N ILE A 99 2.84 -19.13 19.79
CA ILE A 99 2.64 -18.39 21.05
C ILE A 99 1.53 -18.99 21.91
N ALA A 100 0.60 -19.73 21.30
CA ALA A 100 -0.46 -20.45 22.00
C ALA A 100 -0.98 -21.59 21.11
N ASN A 101 -1.87 -22.43 21.67
CA ASN A 101 -2.53 -23.46 20.87
C ASN A 101 -3.20 -22.84 19.64
N ASN A 102 -2.85 -23.34 18.46
CA ASN A 102 -3.38 -22.88 17.16
C ASN A 102 -3.16 -21.38 16.86
N THR A 103 -2.19 -20.75 17.54
CA THR A 103 -1.91 -19.30 17.38
C THR A 103 -0.42 -19.07 17.17
N ASN A 104 -0.08 -18.41 16.07
CA ASN A 104 1.29 -18.07 15.73
C ASN A 104 1.45 -16.55 15.57
N LEU A 105 2.55 -16.03 16.07
CA LEU A 105 3.06 -14.72 15.71
C LEU A 105 3.85 -14.86 14.44
N VAL A 106 3.61 -14.01 13.46
CA VAL A 106 4.28 -14.03 12.16
C VAL A 106 4.99 -12.69 11.94
N VAL A 107 6.28 -12.75 11.74
CA VAL A 107 7.09 -11.60 11.29
C VAL A 107 7.43 -11.83 9.82
N ALA A 108 7.15 -10.87 8.97
CA ALA A 108 7.37 -10.97 7.54
C ALA A 108 8.27 -9.83 7.05
N THR A 109 9.18 -10.11 6.15
CA THR A 109 10.00 -9.08 5.52
C THR A 109 10.45 -9.52 4.13
N GLY A 110 10.60 -8.57 3.22
CA GLY A 110 11.07 -8.86 1.88
C GLY A 110 10.87 -7.73 0.89
N PRO A 111 11.43 -7.86 -0.31
CA PRO A 111 11.23 -6.89 -1.37
C PRO A 111 9.82 -6.96 -1.94
N TYR A 112 9.40 -5.87 -2.57
CA TYR A 112 8.25 -5.85 -3.47
C TYR A 112 8.58 -5.17 -4.79
N LEU A 113 7.89 -5.59 -5.82
CA LEU A 113 7.82 -4.91 -7.11
C LEU A 113 6.36 -4.47 -7.32
N ALA A 114 6.17 -3.33 -7.96
CA ALA A 114 4.83 -2.84 -8.26
C ALA A 114 4.77 -2.17 -9.64
N CYS A 115 3.62 -2.31 -10.30
CA CYS A 115 3.35 -1.66 -11.56
C CYS A 115 2.05 -0.86 -11.46
N GLY A 116 2.11 0.44 -11.76
CA GLY A 116 0.96 1.33 -11.84
C GLY A 116 0.07 0.97 -13.04
N VAL A 117 -1.12 0.48 -12.76
CA VAL A 117 -2.08 0.02 -13.78
C VAL A 117 -3.16 1.05 -14.07
N GLY A 118 -3.29 2.10 -13.25
CA GLY A 118 -4.23 3.20 -13.44
C GLY A 118 -4.26 4.15 -12.24
N GLY A 119 -5.03 5.20 -12.37
CA GLY A 119 -5.19 6.19 -11.29
C GLY A 119 -5.55 7.55 -11.84
N LYS A 120 -6.11 8.39 -10.98
CA LYS A 120 -6.48 9.77 -11.33
C LYS A 120 -6.14 10.72 -10.19
N ALA A 121 -5.54 11.83 -10.52
CA ALA A 121 -5.45 12.98 -9.64
C ALA A 121 -6.74 13.81 -9.79
N LYS A 122 -7.29 14.21 -8.65
CA LYS A 122 -8.44 15.12 -8.57
C LYS A 122 -7.95 16.43 -7.96
N PHE A 123 -8.25 17.49 -8.64
CA PHE A 123 -8.00 18.85 -8.20
C PHE A 123 -9.34 19.47 -7.85
N ASP A 124 -9.57 19.72 -6.58
CA ASP A 124 -10.78 20.40 -6.07
C ASP A 124 -10.34 21.80 -5.62
N GLY A 125 -10.63 22.83 -6.40
CA GLY A 125 -10.34 24.23 -6.08
C GLY A 125 -11.62 24.97 -5.70
N LYS A 126 -11.60 25.68 -4.56
CA LYS A 126 -12.65 26.59 -4.13
C LYS A 126 -12.03 27.94 -3.84
N ALA A 127 -12.58 28.97 -4.45
CA ALA A 127 -12.21 30.34 -4.11
C ALA A 127 -13.49 31.13 -3.82
N SER A 128 -13.49 31.92 -2.77
CA SER A 128 -14.59 32.81 -2.43
C SER A 128 -14.09 34.24 -2.22
N ILE A 129 -14.83 35.17 -2.79
CA ILE A 129 -14.62 36.61 -2.59
C ILE A 129 -15.96 37.19 -2.07
N GLY A 130 -16.04 37.42 -0.77
CA GLY A 130 -17.30 37.78 -0.14
C GLY A 130 -18.36 36.67 -0.29
N ASN A 131 -19.49 36.94 -0.96
CA ASN A 131 -20.56 35.96 -1.16
C ASN A 131 -20.52 35.24 -2.50
N VAL A 132 -19.45 35.41 -3.31
CA VAL A 132 -19.29 34.77 -4.62
C VAL A 132 -18.27 33.63 -4.50
N GLY A 133 -18.73 32.39 -4.68
CA GLY A 133 -17.90 31.21 -4.72
C GLY A 133 -17.61 30.75 -6.14
N ILE A 134 -16.37 30.36 -6.42
CA ILE A 134 -15.92 29.74 -7.68
C ILE A 134 -15.40 28.34 -7.34
N ASN A 135 -15.91 27.33 -8.02
CA ASN A 135 -15.44 25.94 -7.88
C ASN A 135 -14.78 25.51 -9.20
N ALA A 136 -13.62 24.89 -9.09
CA ALA A 136 -12.92 24.27 -10.22
C ALA A 136 -12.60 22.83 -9.88
N ASP A 137 -13.23 21.88 -10.58
CA ASP A 137 -13.00 20.45 -10.43
C ASP A 137 -12.37 19.90 -11.70
N GLU A 138 -11.14 19.37 -11.59
CA GLU A 138 -10.43 18.76 -12.71
C GLU A 138 -9.91 17.37 -12.33
N LYS A 139 -9.87 16.45 -13.30
CA LYS A 139 -9.38 15.10 -13.15
C LYS A 139 -8.38 14.79 -14.25
N ILE A 140 -7.15 14.45 -13.85
CA ILE A 140 -6.06 14.12 -14.77
C ILE A 140 -5.58 12.70 -14.45
N ASP A 141 -5.20 11.93 -15.47
CA ASP A 141 -4.62 10.61 -15.25
C ASP A 141 -3.28 10.71 -14.51
N THR A 142 -3.02 9.80 -13.58
CA THR A 142 -1.81 9.84 -12.75
C THR A 142 -0.59 9.38 -13.54
N PHE A 143 -0.75 8.36 -14.39
CA PHE A 143 0.34 7.73 -15.13
C PHE A 143 0.29 8.07 -16.63
N GLY A 144 1.47 8.15 -17.24
CA GLY A 144 1.64 8.35 -18.68
C GLY A 144 1.89 9.80 -19.07
N ASP A 145 2.28 9.99 -20.32
CA ASP A 145 2.70 11.30 -20.86
C ASP A 145 1.54 12.30 -20.99
N ASP A 146 0.31 11.79 -21.13
CA ASP A 146 -0.92 12.61 -21.16
C ASP A 146 -1.47 12.92 -19.76
N GLY A 147 -0.81 12.45 -18.69
CA GLY A 147 -1.19 12.61 -17.30
C GLY A 147 -0.17 13.45 -16.51
N LEU A 148 -0.07 13.14 -15.20
CA LEU A 148 0.90 13.79 -14.32
C LEU A 148 2.34 13.30 -14.54
N GLY A 149 2.59 12.37 -15.45
CA GLY A 149 3.92 11.82 -15.73
C GLY A 149 4.49 10.94 -14.61
N TYR A 150 3.64 10.35 -13.77
CA TYR A 150 4.13 9.48 -12.70
C TYR A 150 4.69 8.17 -13.26
N ASN A 151 5.79 7.73 -12.66
CA ASN A 151 6.42 6.46 -12.98
C ASN A 151 5.48 5.30 -12.61
N ARG A 152 5.28 4.38 -13.57
CA ARG A 152 4.46 3.19 -13.33
C ARG A 152 5.16 2.15 -12.47
N PHE A 153 6.49 2.09 -12.56
CA PHE A 153 7.28 1.12 -11.83
C PHE A 153 7.61 1.63 -10.44
N ASP A 154 7.40 0.79 -9.43
CA ASP A 154 7.85 1.01 -8.06
C ASP A 154 8.46 -0.29 -7.51
N ALA A 155 9.47 -0.16 -6.70
CA ALA A 155 10.11 -1.25 -5.99
C ALA A 155 10.51 -0.78 -4.59
N GLY A 156 10.53 -1.67 -3.64
CA GLY A 156 10.85 -1.29 -2.27
C GLY A 156 10.92 -2.49 -1.33
N TRP A 157 10.75 -2.22 -0.07
CA TRP A 157 10.85 -3.20 0.99
C TRP A 157 9.62 -3.21 1.88
N ASN A 158 9.20 -4.44 2.28
CA ASN A 158 8.13 -4.66 3.25
C ASN A 158 8.68 -5.11 4.59
N ILE A 159 8.01 -4.69 5.65
CA ILE A 159 8.11 -5.27 6.98
C ILE A 159 6.69 -5.45 7.50
N GLY A 160 6.38 -6.63 8.01
CA GLY A 160 5.05 -6.98 8.53
C GLY A 160 5.12 -7.73 9.84
N LEU A 161 4.08 -7.55 10.63
CA LEU A 161 3.80 -8.28 11.87
C LEU A 161 2.37 -8.76 11.83
N GLY A 162 2.12 -10.02 12.14
CA GLY A 162 0.78 -10.57 12.10
C GLY A 162 0.57 -11.69 13.12
N VAL A 163 -0.69 -12.04 13.27
CA VAL A 163 -1.14 -13.19 14.04
C VAL A 163 -1.90 -14.12 13.11
N GLU A 164 -1.52 -15.39 13.14
CA GLU A 164 -2.21 -16.49 12.48
C GLU A 164 -2.96 -17.28 13.55
N PHE A 165 -4.28 -17.31 13.45
CA PHE A 165 -5.15 -18.09 14.32
C PHE A 165 -5.88 -19.14 13.49
N GLY A 166 -5.40 -20.37 13.52
CA GLY A 166 -5.87 -21.41 12.62
C GLY A 166 -5.64 -21.03 11.16
N GLN A 167 -6.72 -20.80 10.45
CA GLN A 167 -6.73 -20.39 9.04
C GLN A 167 -6.87 -18.87 8.85
N ILE A 168 -7.12 -18.13 9.91
CA ILE A 168 -7.32 -16.68 9.85
C ILE A 168 -5.97 -15.99 10.09
N LEU A 169 -5.67 -15.01 9.23
CA LEU A 169 -4.49 -14.18 9.27
C LEU A 169 -4.92 -12.74 9.56
N VAL A 170 -4.30 -12.08 10.52
CA VAL A 170 -4.46 -10.65 10.75
C VAL A 170 -3.08 -10.03 10.81
N GLY A 171 -2.81 -9.01 10.03
CA GLY A 171 -1.48 -8.43 9.92
C GLY A 171 -1.47 -6.92 9.76
N LEU A 172 -0.39 -6.34 10.24
CA LEU A 172 0.05 -4.98 9.96
C LEU A 172 1.31 -5.06 9.09
N ASP A 173 1.39 -4.25 8.06
CA ASP A 173 2.58 -4.16 7.22
C ASP A 173 2.92 -2.71 6.87
N THR A 174 4.19 -2.46 6.70
CA THR A 174 4.74 -1.19 6.21
C THR A 174 5.53 -1.45 4.94
N GLN A 175 5.33 -0.61 3.93
CA GLN A 175 6.07 -0.62 2.68
C GLN A 175 6.78 0.71 2.48
N LEU A 176 8.06 0.63 2.14
CA LEU A 176 8.89 1.79 1.79
C LEU A 176 9.39 1.63 0.35
N GLY A 177 8.97 2.53 -0.52
CA GLY A 177 9.40 2.58 -1.91
C GLY A 177 10.82 3.15 -2.05
N PHE A 178 11.58 2.57 -2.96
CA PHE A 178 12.92 3.06 -3.32
C PHE A 178 12.93 3.81 -4.64
N CYS A 179 11.87 3.66 -5.43
CA CYS A 179 11.72 4.38 -6.69
C CYS A 179 11.04 5.73 -6.45
N LYS A 180 11.54 6.74 -7.12
CA LYS A 180 10.88 8.06 -7.15
C LYS A 180 9.58 7.97 -7.94
N ILE A 181 8.55 8.67 -7.48
CA ILE A 181 7.23 8.65 -8.13
C ILE A 181 7.25 9.35 -9.51
N MET A 182 8.20 10.22 -9.78
CA MET A 182 8.44 10.91 -11.06
C MET A 182 9.91 11.27 -11.20
N ASP A 183 10.31 11.71 -12.39
CA ASP A 183 11.68 12.12 -12.65
C ASP A 183 12.05 13.41 -11.88
N GLY A 184 13.34 13.56 -11.59
CA GLY A 184 13.86 14.72 -10.87
C GLY A 184 13.88 14.56 -9.36
N ASN A 185 13.61 15.66 -8.63
CA ASN A 185 13.61 15.70 -7.17
C ASN A 185 12.21 15.35 -6.63
N ALA A 186 11.82 14.09 -6.76
CA ALA A 186 10.50 13.58 -6.41
C ALA A 186 10.56 12.64 -5.19
N PRO A 187 9.47 12.56 -4.40
CA PRO A 187 9.38 11.69 -3.24
C PRO A 187 9.20 10.21 -3.63
N HIS A 188 9.16 9.37 -2.61
CA HIS A 188 8.95 7.93 -2.68
C HIS A 188 7.60 7.55 -2.07
N ASN A 189 7.06 6.40 -2.47
CA ASN A 189 5.87 5.85 -1.86
C ASN A 189 6.16 5.33 -0.45
N ALA A 190 5.27 5.63 0.49
CA ALA A 190 5.20 5.01 1.80
C ALA A 190 3.79 4.53 2.09
N ASN A 191 3.67 3.38 2.72
CA ASN A 191 2.38 2.76 2.97
C ASN A 191 2.39 1.99 4.29
N ILE A 192 1.31 2.10 5.04
CA ILE A 192 1.03 1.29 6.23
C ILE A 192 -0.32 0.61 6.00
N GLY A 193 -0.39 -0.70 6.18
CA GLY A 193 -1.60 -1.48 5.92
C GLY A 193 -2.00 -2.37 7.08
N ILE A 194 -3.30 -2.61 7.18
CA ILE A 194 -3.87 -3.68 7.99
C ILE A 194 -4.58 -4.66 7.07
N THR A 195 -4.33 -5.95 7.22
CA THR A 195 -4.89 -7.00 6.37
C THR A 195 -5.52 -8.09 7.21
N VAL A 196 -6.61 -8.63 6.69
CA VAL A 196 -7.20 -9.89 7.16
C VAL A 196 -7.14 -10.88 6.00
N GLY A 197 -6.81 -12.12 6.30
CA GLY A 197 -6.68 -13.16 5.30
C GLY A 197 -7.22 -14.50 5.77
N TYR A 198 -7.40 -15.40 4.82
CA TYR A 198 -7.76 -16.78 5.03
C TYR A 198 -6.80 -17.68 4.29
N LYS A 199 -6.30 -18.70 5.00
CA LYS A 199 -5.33 -19.68 4.51
C LYS A 199 -6.01 -21.02 4.26
N PHE A 200 -5.76 -21.61 3.10
CA PHE A 200 -6.31 -22.90 2.68
C PHE A 200 -5.34 -24.04 2.90
#